data_6f9890ae1219272e4be469c873cd9221
#
_entry.id   6f9890ae1219272e4be469c873cd9221
#
_cell.length_a   1.000
_cell.length_b   1.000
_cell.length_c   1.000
_cell.angle_alpha   90.00
_cell.angle_beta   90.00
_cell.angle_gamma   90.00
#
_symmetry.space_group_name_H-M   'P 1'
#
loop_
_entity.id
_entity.type
_entity.pdbx_description
1 polymer ?
#
loop_
_entity_poly.entity_id
_entity_poly.type
_entity_poly.pdbx_seq_one_letter_code
_entity_poly.pdbx_strand_id
1 'polypeptide(L)'
;TALSCFADALRSGADYVTSDAVFGYAGATALYHSPSFAACPGCALVSRELLLRCLAEARDPGNPAELLTLAAKLSRNHVCLPLALAHYERDICAEDVWSMKGKRVFIMSHLLDMTGAPIVLTSAVPVLRSMGFEVVVLGPADDGSLPLFLDAGAAVVTRSDCVMNSSLWGLATSADFVLANTVVEAAAVSTLNGSFVPVLWWLHDAFAGYPFIAHKIPKTLGSNVHVCAVGSHATAAMHSVRPDFSIEQLIYGLPDYAQESFPPYDISYAGGRPLFVTVGSFEPRKGQDIFCNAIRLLKPEVRQKAAFLFVGKAADKSLKNAVDALVEDYPDTVFYRKRLERPEIKSLMDQCTCVVCASRDDPMPTFVTEGLIFGKPSIVSEHTGTAGLITEGVDGFVYKDDDPDQLAKVLEYAILHPEQLAAMKADCRKMYEKYYSNEAYVATLTRLVNESTD
;
A
#
# COMPACT_ATOMS: atom_id res chain seq x y z
N THR A 1 16.92 11.04 -30.09
CA THR A 1 16.20 12.32 -29.91
C THR A 1 14.75 12.05 -29.61
N ALA A 2 14.04 13.02 -29.00
CA ALA A 2 12.58 12.93 -28.72
C ALA A 2 11.81 12.52 -29.98
N LEU A 3 12.04 13.20 -31.09
CA LEU A 3 11.41 12.91 -32.37
C LEU A 3 11.66 11.48 -32.86
N SER A 4 12.82 10.88 -32.60
CA SER A 4 13.05 9.48 -32.99
C SER A 4 12.23 8.50 -32.17
N CYS A 5 12.11 8.70 -30.86
CA CYS A 5 11.29 7.86 -30.00
C CYS A 5 9.81 7.92 -30.39
N PHE A 6 9.28 9.12 -30.67
CA PHE A 6 7.91 9.31 -31.17
C PHE A 6 7.70 8.64 -32.53
N ALA A 7 8.67 8.81 -33.46
CA ALA A 7 8.61 8.21 -34.78
C ALA A 7 8.64 6.67 -34.73
N ASP A 8 9.41 6.08 -33.80
CA ASP A 8 9.47 4.64 -33.63
C ASP A 8 8.16 4.08 -33.10
N ALA A 9 7.53 4.76 -32.14
CA ALA A 9 6.22 4.38 -31.64
C ALA A 9 5.14 4.44 -32.74
N LEU A 10 5.13 5.49 -33.57
CA LEU A 10 4.23 5.58 -34.73
C LEU A 10 4.48 4.47 -35.77
N ARG A 11 5.76 4.15 -36.06
CA ARG A 11 6.10 3.03 -36.97
C ARG A 11 5.69 1.68 -36.43
N SER A 12 5.63 1.53 -35.11
CA SER A 12 5.14 0.32 -34.42
C SER A 12 3.60 0.22 -34.40
N GLY A 13 2.90 1.15 -35.02
CA GLY A 13 1.45 1.12 -35.17
C GLY A 13 0.65 1.99 -34.21
N ALA A 14 1.32 2.79 -33.37
CA ALA A 14 0.61 3.81 -32.58
C ALA A 14 0.03 4.89 -33.52
N ASP A 15 -1.14 5.39 -33.23
CA ASP A 15 -1.75 6.51 -33.93
C ASP A 15 -1.76 7.80 -33.10
N TYR A 16 -1.51 7.66 -31.79
CA TYR A 16 -1.34 8.74 -30.85
C TYR A 16 -0.20 8.40 -29.87
N VAL A 17 0.74 9.30 -29.69
CA VAL A 17 1.90 9.11 -28.80
C VAL A 17 2.05 10.31 -27.88
N THR A 18 2.14 10.06 -26.59
CA THR A 18 2.41 11.07 -25.57
C THR A 18 3.69 10.71 -24.80
N SER A 19 4.16 11.61 -23.98
CA SER A 19 5.31 11.37 -23.10
C SER A 19 5.15 12.06 -21.76
N ASP A 20 5.99 11.68 -20.80
CA ASP A 20 6.17 12.38 -19.52
C ASP A 20 6.73 13.79 -19.74
N ALA A 21 6.54 14.68 -18.77
CA ALA A 21 7.01 16.05 -18.80
C ALA A 21 7.80 16.43 -17.54
N VAL A 22 8.77 17.32 -17.73
CA VAL A 22 9.53 17.96 -16.65
C VAL A 22 9.10 19.41 -16.51
N PHE A 23 8.81 19.81 -15.28
CA PHE A 23 8.55 21.19 -14.89
C PHE A 23 9.64 21.67 -13.95
N GLY A 24 10.15 22.88 -14.13
CA GLY A 24 11.21 23.43 -13.29
C GLY A 24 11.05 24.90 -13.07
N TYR A 25 11.04 25.34 -11.79
CA TYR A 25 11.00 26.72 -11.38
C TYR A 25 11.79 26.93 -10.09
N ALA A 26 12.58 28.00 -10.01
CA ALA A 26 13.31 28.39 -8.80
C ALA A 26 14.18 27.29 -8.16
N GLY A 27 14.78 26.41 -8.97
CA GLY A 27 15.67 25.33 -8.50
C GLY A 27 14.99 24.06 -8.04
N ALA A 28 13.66 23.98 -8.14
CA ALA A 28 12.90 22.75 -7.87
C ALA A 28 12.40 22.14 -9.19
N THR A 29 12.45 20.81 -9.28
CA THR A 29 12.01 20.06 -10.47
C THR A 29 10.90 19.11 -10.08
N ALA A 30 9.77 19.17 -10.80
CA ALA A 30 8.70 18.20 -10.74
C ALA A 30 8.69 17.36 -12.02
N LEU A 31 8.51 16.05 -11.89
CA LEU A 31 8.28 15.14 -12.99
C LEU A 31 6.80 14.75 -13.01
N TYR A 32 6.15 14.89 -14.15
CA TYR A 32 4.79 14.46 -14.37
C TYR A 32 4.76 13.22 -15.25
N HIS A 33 4.22 12.14 -14.73
CA HIS A 33 4.03 10.86 -15.39
C HIS A 33 2.54 10.62 -15.64
N SER A 34 2.18 10.29 -16.88
CA SER A 34 0.78 10.07 -17.26
C SER A 34 0.53 8.62 -17.64
N PRO A 35 -0.58 8.01 -17.16
CA PRO A 35 -0.95 6.63 -17.52
C PRO A 35 -1.63 6.51 -18.89
N SER A 36 -1.50 7.39 -19.82
CA SER A 36 -2.11 7.30 -21.15
C SER A 36 -3.21 8.30 -21.52
N PHE A 37 -3.75 9.13 -20.62
CA PHE A 37 -4.93 9.94 -20.93
C PHE A 37 -4.87 11.42 -20.55
N ALA A 38 -3.93 11.86 -19.74
CA ALA A 38 -3.77 13.29 -19.53
C ALA A 38 -3.04 13.87 -20.73
N ALA A 39 -3.67 14.78 -21.42
CA ALA A 39 -3.01 15.52 -22.47
C ALA A 39 -1.90 16.36 -21.82
N CYS A 40 -0.65 15.91 -21.92
CA CYS A 40 0.46 16.81 -21.70
C CYS A 40 0.49 17.80 -22.89
N PRO A 41 0.11 19.06 -22.70
CA PRO A 41 -0.19 19.97 -23.82
C PRO A 41 1.06 20.46 -24.56
N GLY A 42 2.05 19.67 -24.74
CA GLY A 42 3.25 20.07 -25.48
C GLY A 42 4.01 18.91 -26.08
N CYS A 43 3.65 17.67 -25.75
CA CYS A 43 4.38 16.48 -26.17
C CYS A 43 3.47 15.39 -26.70
N ALA A 44 2.80 15.66 -27.80
CA ALA A 44 2.02 14.66 -28.50
C ALA A 44 2.36 14.64 -29.97
N LEU A 45 2.45 13.45 -30.55
CA LEU A 45 2.46 13.23 -31.99
C LEU A 45 1.24 12.39 -32.36
N VAL A 46 0.56 12.81 -33.40
CA VAL A 46 -0.67 12.22 -33.90
C VAL A 46 -0.42 11.75 -35.33
N SER A 47 -0.88 10.54 -35.66
CA SER A 47 -0.81 10.09 -37.05
C SER A 47 -1.63 11.01 -37.97
N ARG A 48 -1.24 11.13 -39.23
CA ARG A 48 -1.97 11.97 -40.19
C ARG A 48 -3.42 11.57 -40.27
N GLU A 49 -3.72 10.28 -40.26
CA GLU A 49 -5.08 9.77 -40.38
C GLU A 49 -5.95 10.19 -39.19
N LEU A 50 -5.39 10.03 -37.95
CA LEU A 50 -6.09 10.43 -36.73
C LEU A 50 -6.29 11.95 -36.69
N LEU A 51 -5.26 12.74 -37.09
CA LEU A 51 -5.35 14.19 -37.13
C LEU A 51 -6.48 14.66 -38.07
N LEU A 52 -6.63 14.04 -39.25
CA LEU A 52 -7.71 14.39 -40.21
C LEU A 52 -9.08 14.08 -39.62
N ARG A 53 -9.21 13.01 -38.83
CA ARG A 53 -10.48 12.69 -38.12
C ARG A 53 -10.76 13.73 -37.02
N CYS A 54 -9.74 14.13 -36.26
CA CYS A 54 -9.87 15.18 -35.22
C CYS A 54 -10.34 16.52 -35.87
N LEU A 55 -9.69 16.92 -36.94
CA LEU A 55 -10.03 18.16 -37.66
C LEU A 55 -11.46 18.15 -38.21
N ALA A 56 -11.99 16.99 -38.61
CA ALA A 56 -13.34 16.86 -39.08
C ALA A 56 -14.40 16.95 -37.95
N GLU A 57 -14.04 16.62 -36.73
CA GLU A 57 -14.90 16.62 -35.56
C GLU A 57 -14.73 17.86 -34.66
N ALA A 58 -13.66 18.61 -34.81
CA ALA A 58 -13.35 19.79 -33.98
C ALA A 58 -14.32 20.94 -34.26
N ARG A 59 -14.78 21.59 -33.19
CA ARG A 59 -15.55 22.83 -33.24
C ARG A 59 -14.69 24.04 -33.57
N ASP A 60 -13.46 24.01 -33.00
CA ASP A 60 -12.40 25.00 -33.25
C ASP A 60 -11.12 24.28 -33.70
N PRO A 61 -10.94 24.03 -35.01
CA PRO A 61 -9.73 23.35 -35.52
C PRO A 61 -8.43 24.10 -35.26
N GLY A 62 -8.51 25.37 -34.89
CA GLY A 62 -7.37 26.18 -34.49
C GLY A 62 -6.92 26.00 -33.01
N ASN A 63 -7.72 25.28 -32.20
CA ASN A 63 -7.45 25.05 -30.78
C ASN A 63 -6.69 23.71 -30.58
N PRO A 64 -5.39 23.75 -30.22
CA PRO A 64 -4.60 22.55 -30.03
C PRO A 64 -5.13 21.65 -28.89
N ALA A 65 -5.67 22.24 -27.82
CA ALA A 65 -6.20 21.47 -26.69
C ALA A 65 -7.44 20.67 -27.07
N GLU A 66 -8.33 21.23 -27.92
CA GLU A 66 -9.47 20.50 -28.45
C GLU A 66 -9.02 19.34 -29.37
N LEU A 67 -8.05 19.60 -30.25
CA LEU A 67 -7.52 18.57 -31.13
C LEU A 67 -6.87 17.42 -30.36
N LEU A 68 -6.10 17.70 -29.31
CA LEU A 68 -5.49 16.66 -28.47
C LEU A 68 -6.54 15.87 -27.71
N THR A 69 -7.59 16.53 -27.21
CA THR A 69 -8.71 15.87 -26.54
C THR A 69 -9.44 14.92 -27.50
N LEU A 70 -9.66 15.36 -28.74
CA LEU A 70 -10.23 14.51 -29.79
C LEU A 70 -9.28 13.37 -30.18
N ALA A 71 -7.98 13.63 -30.27
CA ALA A 71 -7.01 12.59 -30.58
C ALA A 71 -7.01 11.49 -29.53
N ALA A 72 -7.02 11.84 -28.24
CA ALA A 72 -7.15 10.86 -27.15
C ALA A 72 -8.45 10.05 -27.23
N LYS A 73 -9.57 10.69 -27.60
CA LYS A 73 -10.88 10.04 -27.73
C LYS A 73 -11.00 9.14 -28.96
N LEU A 74 -10.40 9.52 -30.09
CA LEU A 74 -10.56 8.86 -31.40
C LEU A 74 -9.41 7.90 -31.70
N SER A 75 -8.34 7.92 -30.90
CA SER A 75 -7.20 7.02 -31.04
C SER A 75 -7.64 5.56 -30.87
N ARG A 76 -7.07 4.68 -31.68
CA ARG A 76 -7.23 3.23 -31.59
C ARG A 76 -6.05 2.55 -30.94
N ASN A 77 -4.88 3.20 -30.95
CA ASN A 77 -3.66 2.68 -30.40
C ASN A 77 -2.81 3.83 -29.82
N HIS A 78 -3.11 4.20 -28.57
CA HIS A 78 -2.36 5.22 -27.83
C HIS A 78 -1.15 4.58 -27.14
N VAL A 79 0.01 5.20 -27.31
CA VAL A 79 1.26 4.82 -26.62
C VAL A 79 1.76 6.01 -25.82
N CYS A 80 1.95 5.81 -24.51
CA CYS A 80 2.69 6.76 -23.66
C CYS A 80 4.13 6.30 -23.52
N LEU A 81 5.06 7.16 -23.90
CA LEU A 81 6.49 6.90 -23.73
C LEU A 81 6.88 7.28 -22.30
N PRO A 82 7.44 6.35 -21.50
CA PRO A 82 7.86 6.60 -20.12
C PRO A 82 9.19 7.36 -20.09
N LEU A 83 9.25 8.48 -20.82
CA LEU A 83 10.42 9.33 -20.97
C LEU A 83 9.98 10.78 -20.89
N ALA A 84 10.62 11.58 -20.06
CA ALA A 84 10.38 13.02 -19.99
C ALA A 84 10.98 13.71 -21.22
N LEU A 85 10.18 13.89 -22.27
CA LEU A 85 10.58 14.45 -23.54
C LEU A 85 10.23 15.94 -23.68
N ALA A 86 9.47 16.51 -22.73
CA ALA A 86 9.21 17.94 -22.63
C ALA A 86 9.77 18.51 -21.33
N HIS A 87 10.29 19.72 -21.42
CA HIS A 87 10.73 20.51 -20.28
C HIS A 87 10.05 21.88 -20.33
N TYR A 88 9.38 22.23 -19.22
CA TYR A 88 8.74 23.53 -19.03
C TYR A 88 9.53 24.34 -18.00
N GLU A 89 9.92 25.55 -18.37
CA GLU A 89 10.60 26.51 -17.46
C GLU A 89 9.61 27.25 -16.57
N ARG A 90 8.70 26.50 -15.92
CA ARG A 90 7.74 26.99 -14.97
C ARG A 90 7.30 25.89 -14.00
N ASP A 91 6.69 26.25 -12.89
CA ASP A 91 6.08 25.27 -11.99
C ASP A 91 4.91 24.55 -12.67
N ILE A 92 4.68 23.31 -12.22
CA ILE A 92 3.50 22.53 -12.57
C ILE A 92 2.26 23.20 -11.97
N CYS A 93 1.19 23.28 -12.71
CA CYS A 93 -0.07 23.88 -12.26
C CYS A 93 -1.26 22.96 -12.51
N ALA A 94 -2.44 23.35 -12.04
CA ALA A 94 -3.64 22.53 -12.11
C ALA A 94 -4.02 22.15 -13.55
N GLU A 95 -3.82 23.05 -14.50
CA GLU A 95 -4.12 22.84 -15.92
C GLU A 95 -3.21 21.78 -16.58
N ASP A 96 -2.06 21.51 -15.96
CA ASP A 96 -1.13 20.48 -16.47
C ASP A 96 -1.52 19.07 -16.02
N VAL A 97 -2.17 18.94 -14.86
CA VAL A 97 -2.42 17.63 -14.22
C VAL A 97 -3.87 17.16 -14.38
N TRP A 98 -4.82 18.07 -14.59
CA TRP A 98 -6.24 17.72 -14.71
C TRP A 98 -6.75 17.79 -16.15
N SER A 99 -7.50 16.77 -16.57
CA SER A 99 -8.34 16.94 -17.74
C SER A 99 -9.57 17.83 -17.38
N MET A 100 -10.12 18.50 -18.37
CA MET A 100 -11.21 19.47 -18.14
C MET A 100 -12.57 18.83 -17.80
N LYS A 101 -12.66 17.51 -17.57
CA LYS A 101 -13.93 16.77 -17.51
C LYS A 101 -13.93 15.67 -16.45
N GLY A 102 -14.23 15.98 -15.23
CA GLY A 102 -14.42 14.96 -14.21
C GLY A 102 -14.25 15.47 -12.80
N LYS A 103 -14.66 14.67 -11.83
CA LYS A 103 -14.28 14.87 -10.43
C LYS A 103 -12.79 14.57 -10.28
N ARG A 104 -12.09 15.31 -9.46
CA ARG A 104 -10.63 15.26 -9.33
C ARG A 104 -10.24 14.84 -7.92
N VAL A 105 -9.41 13.81 -7.81
CA VAL A 105 -8.83 13.41 -6.53
C VAL A 105 -7.31 13.52 -6.57
N PHE A 106 -6.76 14.16 -5.54
CA PHE A 106 -5.33 14.30 -5.34
C PHE A 106 -4.89 13.39 -4.19
N ILE A 107 -4.05 12.41 -4.49
CA ILE A 107 -3.52 11.46 -3.51
C ILE A 107 -2.13 11.93 -3.10
N MET A 108 -1.89 12.11 -1.80
CA MET A 108 -0.60 12.48 -1.25
C MET A 108 0.06 11.25 -0.63
N SER A 109 1.23 10.88 -1.15
CA SER A 109 2.01 9.73 -0.66
C SER A 109 3.40 10.16 -0.23
N HIS A 110 3.74 9.89 1.00
CA HIS A 110 5.05 10.25 1.56
C HIS A 110 6.23 9.46 0.96
N LEU A 111 5.97 8.34 0.29
CA LEU A 111 6.93 7.48 -0.40
C LEU A 111 6.29 6.90 -1.67
N LEU A 112 7.12 6.54 -2.64
CA LEU A 112 6.75 5.76 -3.83
C LEU A 112 7.62 4.50 -3.94
N ASP A 113 7.82 3.83 -2.80
CA ASP A 113 8.58 2.59 -2.69
C ASP A 113 7.67 1.34 -2.65
N MET A 114 8.29 0.17 -2.50
CA MET A 114 7.59 -1.13 -2.41
C MET A 114 7.24 -1.53 -0.96
N THR A 115 7.11 -0.57 -0.05
CA THR A 115 6.64 -0.83 1.33
C THR A 115 5.11 -0.88 1.42
N GLY A 116 4.60 -1.27 2.59
CA GLY A 116 3.17 -1.58 2.75
C GLY A 116 2.22 -0.44 2.41
N ALA A 117 2.46 0.76 2.95
CA ALA A 117 1.52 1.88 2.80
C ALA A 117 1.39 2.39 1.35
N PRO A 118 2.47 2.61 0.56
CA PRO A 118 2.35 2.94 -0.86
C PRO A 118 1.68 1.85 -1.69
N ILE A 119 2.01 0.56 -1.46
CA ILE A 119 1.40 -0.55 -2.18
C ILE A 119 -0.12 -0.62 -1.90
N VAL A 120 -0.50 -0.50 -0.64
CA VAL A 120 -1.93 -0.47 -0.26
C VAL A 120 -2.64 0.71 -0.91
N LEU A 121 -2.00 1.87 -0.98
CA LEU A 121 -2.57 3.06 -1.59
C LEU A 121 -2.87 2.88 -3.09
N THR A 122 -2.09 2.05 -3.81
CA THR A 122 -2.39 1.76 -5.22
C THR A 122 -3.78 1.14 -5.41
N SER A 123 -4.28 0.40 -4.41
CA SER A 123 -5.62 -0.21 -4.46
C SER A 123 -6.77 0.81 -4.37
N ALA A 124 -6.51 2.01 -3.87
CA ALA A 124 -7.52 3.08 -3.84
C ALA A 124 -7.80 3.67 -5.24
N VAL A 125 -6.79 3.63 -6.13
CA VAL A 125 -6.90 4.23 -7.46
C VAL A 125 -8.07 3.67 -8.29
N PRO A 126 -8.19 2.34 -8.49
CA PRO A 126 -9.30 1.79 -9.27
C PRO A 126 -10.68 2.05 -8.62
N VAL A 127 -10.76 2.10 -7.28
CA VAL A 127 -12.00 2.43 -6.57
C VAL A 127 -12.42 3.87 -6.87
N LEU A 128 -11.52 4.83 -6.68
CA LEU A 128 -11.77 6.25 -6.95
C LEU A 128 -12.12 6.49 -8.42
N ARG A 129 -11.45 5.80 -9.32
CA ARG A 129 -11.77 5.87 -10.76
C ARG A 129 -13.16 5.32 -11.07
N SER A 130 -13.58 4.24 -10.42
CA SER A 130 -14.95 3.69 -10.61
C SER A 130 -16.03 4.66 -10.10
N MET A 131 -15.69 5.55 -9.17
CA MET A 131 -16.54 6.64 -8.68
C MET A 131 -16.53 7.87 -9.60
N GLY A 132 -15.80 7.83 -10.72
CA GLY A 132 -15.71 8.91 -11.70
C GLY A 132 -14.63 9.96 -11.44
N PHE A 133 -13.70 9.68 -10.51
CA PHE A 133 -12.58 10.56 -10.27
C PHE A 133 -11.44 10.37 -11.28
N GLU A 134 -10.87 11.47 -11.72
CA GLU A 134 -9.52 11.55 -12.26
C GLU A 134 -8.54 11.56 -11.09
N VAL A 135 -7.54 10.67 -11.12
CA VAL A 135 -6.64 10.45 -9.99
C VAL A 135 -5.24 10.95 -10.32
N VAL A 136 -4.73 11.85 -9.48
CA VAL A 136 -3.34 12.30 -9.52
C VAL A 136 -2.67 11.99 -8.19
N VAL A 137 -1.52 11.31 -8.24
CA VAL A 137 -0.70 10.98 -7.06
C VAL A 137 0.48 11.93 -6.99
N LEU A 138 0.71 12.51 -5.83
CA LEU A 138 1.93 13.26 -5.51
C LEU A 138 2.80 12.42 -4.58
N GLY A 139 4.07 12.29 -4.92
CA GLY A 139 5.05 11.63 -4.07
C GLY A 139 6.47 12.14 -4.30
N PRO A 140 7.45 11.65 -3.52
CA PRO A 140 8.86 11.95 -3.76
C PRO A 140 9.37 11.27 -5.04
N ALA A 141 10.67 11.07 -5.19
CA ALA A 141 11.21 10.28 -6.30
C ALA A 141 10.67 8.85 -6.28
N ASP A 142 10.52 8.24 -7.46
CA ASP A 142 10.13 6.83 -7.57
C ASP A 142 11.21 5.91 -6.97
N ASP A 143 10.75 4.98 -6.14
CA ASP A 143 11.57 3.88 -5.59
C ASP A 143 10.84 2.53 -5.78
N GLY A 144 10.17 2.37 -6.91
CA GLY A 144 9.63 1.12 -7.43
C GLY A 144 8.11 1.00 -7.49
N SER A 145 7.32 1.85 -6.84
CA SER A 145 5.85 1.74 -6.87
C SER A 145 5.17 2.62 -7.93
N LEU A 146 5.88 3.54 -8.55
CA LEU A 146 5.33 4.42 -9.59
C LEU A 146 4.65 3.65 -10.72
N PRO A 147 5.22 2.56 -11.28
CA PRO A 147 4.56 1.79 -12.33
C PRO A 147 3.19 1.23 -11.88
N LEU A 148 3.07 0.84 -10.61
CA LEU A 148 1.80 0.30 -10.06
C LEU A 148 0.69 1.34 -10.06
N PHE A 149 1.01 2.61 -9.74
CA PHE A 149 0.05 3.70 -9.82
C PHE A 149 -0.37 4.00 -11.25
N LEU A 150 0.59 4.00 -12.20
CA LEU A 150 0.31 4.20 -13.62
C LEU A 150 -0.57 3.07 -14.17
N ASP A 151 -0.27 1.82 -13.86
CA ASP A 151 -1.04 0.64 -14.28
C ASP A 151 -2.45 0.66 -13.68
N ALA A 152 -2.61 1.16 -12.44
CA ALA A 152 -3.91 1.39 -11.83
C ALA A 152 -4.69 2.55 -12.47
N GLY A 153 -4.02 3.37 -13.29
CA GLY A 153 -4.61 4.46 -14.08
C GLY A 153 -4.57 5.83 -13.40
N ALA A 154 -3.67 6.05 -12.45
CA ALA A 154 -3.39 7.37 -11.90
C ALA A 154 -2.28 8.08 -12.69
N ALA A 155 -2.36 9.39 -12.83
CA ALA A 155 -1.18 10.19 -13.14
C ALA A 155 -0.33 10.37 -11.87
N VAL A 156 0.98 10.55 -12.04
CA VAL A 156 1.91 10.69 -10.91
C VAL A 156 2.77 11.93 -11.09
N VAL A 157 2.80 12.77 -10.07
CA VAL A 157 3.74 13.89 -9.95
C VAL A 157 4.80 13.52 -8.92
N THR A 158 6.06 13.49 -9.32
CA THR A 158 7.16 13.24 -8.40
C THR A 158 7.95 14.51 -8.14
N ARG A 159 8.21 14.76 -6.86
CA ARG A 159 9.06 15.87 -6.43
C ARG A 159 9.67 15.57 -5.06
N SER A 160 10.99 15.63 -4.96
CA SER A 160 11.74 15.20 -3.78
C SER A 160 11.37 15.94 -2.48
N ASP A 161 10.85 17.14 -2.56
CA ASP A 161 10.44 17.97 -1.42
C ASP A 161 8.92 17.93 -1.14
N CYS A 162 8.15 17.08 -1.80
CA CYS A 162 6.67 17.09 -1.74
C CYS A 162 6.10 16.96 -0.32
N VAL A 163 6.77 16.21 0.56
CA VAL A 163 6.36 16.00 1.96
C VAL A 163 6.68 17.20 2.87
N MET A 164 7.66 18.01 2.48
CA MET A 164 8.20 19.11 3.31
C MET A 164 7.86 20.50 2.81
N ASN A 165 7.45 20.63 1.55
CA ASN A 165 7.26 21.92 0.90
C ASN A 165 5.83 22.09 0.39
N SER A 166 5.23 23.23 0.78
CA SER A 166 3.84 23.55 0.51
C SER A 166 3.53 24.01 -0.92
N SER A 167 4.52 24.23 -1.78
CA SER A 167 4.25 24.78 -3.12
C SER A 167 3.35 23.89 -3.98
N LEU A 168 3.42 22.56 -3.81
CA LEU A 168 2.56 21.60 -4.52
C LEU A 168 1.22 21.37 -3.82
N TRP A 169 1.05 21.77 -2.56
CA TRP A 169 -0.25 21.66 -1.89
C TRP A 169 -1.29 22.60 -2.50
N GLY A 170 -0.84 23.65 -3.20
CA GLY A 170 -1.70 24.46 -4.04
C GLY A 170 -2.38 23.66 -5.16
N LEU A 171 -1.74 22.60 -5.69
CA LEU A 171 -2.39 21.69 -6.61
C LEU A 171 -3.54 20.91 -5.94
N ALA A 172 -3.37 20.52 -4.69
CA ALA A 172 -4.40 19.83 -3.92
C ALA A 172 -5.67 20.65 -3.77
N THR A 173 -5.56 22.00 -3.69
CA THR A 173 -6.73 22.90 -3.63
C THR A 173 -7.51 22.98 -4.94
N SER A 174 -6.97 22.48 -6.04
CA SER A 174 -7.65 22.36 -7.33
C SER A 174 -8.45 21.07 -7.48
N ALA A 175 -8.30 20.14 -6.55
CA ALA A 175 -9.03 18.86 -6.53
C ALA A 175 -10.41 19.04 -5.86
N ASP A 176 -11.30 18.13 -6.18
CA ASP A 176 -12.62 18.05 -5.54
C ASP A 176 -12.55 17.19 -4.25
N PHE A 177 -11.44 16.44 -4.08
CA PHE A 177 -11.18 15.58 -2.91
C PHE A 177 -9.68 15.30 -2.77
N VAL A 178 -9.18 15.18 -1.53
CA VAL A 178 -7.80 14.79 -1.23
C VAL A 178 -7.77 13.54 -0.36
N LEU A 179 -6.97 12.55 -0.75
CA LEU A 179 -6.61 11.40 0.08
C LEU A 179 -5.15 11.57 0.54
N ALA A 180 -4.96 11.86 1.83
CA ALA A 180 -3.65 12.00 2.43
C ALA A 180 -3.24 10.68 3.12
N ASN A 181 -2.09 10.12 2.75
CA ASN A 181 -1.63 8.80 3.21
C ASN A 181 -0.57 8.92 4.28
N THR A 182 -0.81 8.31 5.43
CA THR A 182 0.06 8.28 6.62
C THR A 182 0.11 9.58 7.44
N VAL A 183 0.64 9.50 8.66
CA VAL A 183 0.84 10.67 9.53
C VAL A 183 1.92 11.62 8.99
N VAL A 184 2.78 11.14 8.10
CA VAL A 184 3.86 11.97 7.51
C VAL A 184 3.29 13.15 6.72
N GLU A 185 2.08 13.00 6.15
CA GLU A 185 1.37 14.07 5.44
C GLU A 185 0.71 15.11 6.37
N ALA A 186 0.97 15.05 7.69
CA ALA A 186 0.38 15.96 8.67
C ALA A 186 0.55 17.46 8.33
N ALA A 187 1.67 17.85 7.71
CA ALA A 187 1.92 19.23 7.31
C ALA A 187 0.98 19.67 6.16
N ALA A 188 0.76 18.79 5.19
CA ALA A 188 -0.17 19.04 4.09
C ALA A 188 -1.61 19.07 4.61
N VAL A 189 -2.00 18.12 5.44
CA VAL A 189 -3.31 18.10 6.11
C VAL A 189 -3.52 19.37 6.93
N SER A 190 -2.50 19.82 7.69
CA SER A 190 -2.59 21.07 8.46
C SER A 190 -2.81 22.31 7.58
N THR A 191 -2.24 22.34 6.39
CA THR A 191 -2.42 23.44 5.43
C THR A 191 -3.81 23.43 4.80
N LEU A 192 -4.36 22.24 4.51
CA LEU A 192 -5.69 22.06 3.94
C LEU A 192 -6.81 22.16 5.00
N ASN A 193 -6.46 22.09 6.27
CA ASN A 193 -7.39 22.10 7.39
C ASN A 193 -8.20 23.40 7.45
N GLY A 194 -9.53 23.29 7.40
CA GLY A 194 -10.44 24.44 7.34
C GLY A 194 -10.57 25.07 5.95
N SER A 195 -9.98 24.47 4.90
CA SER A 195 -10.23 24.84 3.51
C SER A 195 -11.59 24.30 3.03
N PHE A 196 -11.95 24.62 1.79
CA PHE A 196 -13.17 24.09 1.15
C PHE A 196 -12.97 22.71 0.52
N VAL A 197 -11.73 22.19 0.48
CA VAL A 197 -11.43 20.87 -0.11
C VAL A 197 -11.59 19.79 0.94
N PRO A 198 -12.43 18.78 0.73
CA PRO A 198 -12.55 17.61 1.59
C PRO A 198 -11.25 16.80 1.61
N VAL A 199 -10.83 16.37 2.80
CA VAL A 199 -9.63 15.58 3.02
C VAL A 199 -9.98 14.32 3.78
N LEU A 200 -9.67 13.15 3.23
CA LEU A 200 -9.64 11.88 3.97
C LEU A 200 -8.18 11.58 4.34
N TRP A 201 -7.89 11.59 5.63
CA TRP A 201 -6.54 11.32 6.14
C TRP A 201 -6.44 9.87 6.60
N TRP A 202 -5.76 9.02 5.83
CA TRP A 202 -5.66 7.58 6.06
C TRP A 202 -4.35 7.21 6.75
N LEU A 203 -4.45 6.79 8.02
CA LEU A 203 -3.32 6.50 8.90
C LEU A 203 -2.91 5.04 8.80
N HIS A 204 -1.63 4.84 8.49
CA HIS A 204 -0.97 3.52 8.42
C HIS A 204 0.18 3.40 9.42
N ASP A 205 0.32 4.34 10.32
CA ASP A 205 1.52 4.53 11.12
C ASP A 205 1.41 3.85 12.46
N ALA A 206 2.56 3.34 12.91
CA ALA A 206 2.79 2.82 14.22
C ALA A 206 3.24 3.91 15.19
N PHE A 207 3.28 3.64 16.50
CA PHE A 207 3.66 4.60 17.54
C PHE A 207 5.01 5.26 17.29
N ALA A 208 5.99 4.51 16.76
CA ALA A 208 7.35 4.99 16.54
C ALA A 208 7.45 6.22 15.61
N GLY A 209 6.47 6.43 14.70
CA GLY A 209 6.46 7.57 13.77
C GLY A 209 6.03 8.89 14.41
N TYR A 210 5.16 8.83 15.42
CA TYR A 210 4.49 10.01 15.96
C TYR A 210 5.38 11.03 16.68
N PRO A 211 6.40 10.65 17.47
CA PRO A 211 7.26 11.63 18.15
C PRO A 211 7.91 12.64 17.21
N PHE A 212 8.22 12.22 15.99
CA PHE A 212 8.89 13.08 15.00
C PHE A 212 7.94 14.04 14.28
N ILE A 213 6.64 13.70 14.18
CA ILE A 213 5.67 14.43 13.36
C ILE A 213 4.59 15.15 14.20
N ALA A 214 4.44 14.83 15.49
CA ALA A 214 3.39 15.32 16.36
C ALA A 214 3.23 16.85 16.35
N HIS A 215 4.33 17.59 16.18
CA HIS A 215 4.35 19.05 16.13
C HIS A 215 3.69 19.62 14.87
N LYS A 216 3.53 18.83 13.79
CA LYS A 216 2.87 19.21 12.53
C LYS A 216 1.39 18.81 12.50
N ILE A 217 0.96 17.91 13.40
CA ILE A 217 -0.44 17.47 13.46
C ILE A 217 -1.31 18.65 13.95
N PRO A 218 -2.40 19.03 13.26
CA PRO A 218 -3.30 20.08 13.70
C PRO A 218 -3.77 19.85 15.13
N LYS A 219 -3.99 20.91 15.90
CA LYS A 219 -4.56 20.82 17.25
C LYS A 219 -6.05 20.48 17.21
N THR A 220 -6.74 20.99 16.21
CA THR A 220 -8.17 20.76 15.94
C THR A 220 -8.37 20.52 14.46
N LEU A 221 -9.35 19.72 14.11
CA LEU A 221 -9.71 19.47 12.71
C LEU A 221 -10.89 20.34 12.31
N GLY A 222 -10.82 20.92 11.11
CA GLY A 222 -11.96 21.52 10.43
C GLY A 222 -12.94 20.44 9.96
N SER A 223 -14.16 20.85 9.67
CA SER A 223 -15.21 19.92 9.19
C SER A 223 -14.87 19.25 7.85
N ASN A 224 -13.88 19.78 7.12
CA ASN A 224 -13.43 19.23 5.85
C ASN A 224 -12.38 18.12 6.00
N VAL A 225 -11.92 17.80 7.21
CA VAL A 225 -10.90 16.75 7.42
C VAL A 225 -11.51 15.57 8.17
N HIS A 226 -11.60 14.43 7.50
CA HIS A 226 -12.01 13.14 8.05
C HIS A 226 -10.78 12.27 8.25
N VAL A 227 -10.68 11.62 9.42
CA VAL A 227 -9.53 10.75 9.73
C VAL A 227 -9.98 9.31 9.76
N CYS A 228 -9.26 8.45 9.08
CA CYS A 228 -9.42 7.02 9.17
C CYS A 228 -8.09 6.30 9.42
N ALA A 229 -8.13 5.11 9.95
CA ALA A 229 -6.96 4.30 10.27
C ALA A 229 -7.15 2.85 9.82
N VAL A 230 -6.05 2.19 9.49
CA VAL A 230 -6.07 0.77 9.06
C VAL A 230 -6.46 -0.20 10.16
N GLY A 231 -6.49 0.24 11.43
CA GLY A 231 -6.87 -0.61 12.54
C GLY A 231 -6.74 0.08 13.89
N SER A 232 -7.13 -0.62 14.96
CA SER A 232 -7.14 -0.09 16.32
C SER A 232 -5.76 0.37 16.80
N HIS A 233 -4.69 -0.28 16.36
CA HIS A 233 -3.32 0.07 16.74
C HIS A 233 -2.91 1.43 16.15
N ALA A 234 -3.18 1.68 14.87
CA ALA A 234 -2.95 2.98 14.25
C ALA A 234 -3.83 4.09 14.85
N THR A 235 -5.08 3.76 15.20
CA THR A 235 -5.97 4.66 15.96
C THR A 235 -5.36 5.03 17.31
N ALA A 236 -4.90 4.04 18.09
CA ALA A 236 -4.26 4.27 19.38
C ALA A 236 -2.97 5.12 19.26
N ALA A 237 -2.20 4.91 18.20
CA ALA A 237 -1.00 5.71 17.91
C ALA A 237 -1.35 7.19 17.69
N MET A 238 -2.38 7.52 16.90
CA MET A 238 -2.86 8.90 16.75
C MET A 238 -3.43 9.44 18.07
N HIS A 239 -4.22 8.65 18.79
CA HIS A 239 -4.80 9.06 20.08
C HIS A 239 -3.74 9.34 21.16
N SER A 240 -2.54 8.78 21.06
CA SER A 240 -1.44 9.10 21.98
C SER A 240 -1.02 10.57 21.92
N VAL A 241 -1.29 11.27 20.79
CA VAL A 241 -0.95 12.67 20.56
C VAL A 241 -2.17 13.57 20.34
N ARG A 242 -3.29 13.02 19.90
CA ARG A 242 -4.59 13.69 19.66
C ARG A 242 -5.74 12.80 20.11
N PRO A 243 -6.00 12.70 21.41
CA PRO A 243 -7.02 11.79 21.94
C PRO A 243 -8.46 12.19 21.60
N ASP A 244 -8.66 13.42 21.17
CA ASP A 244 -9.94 14.02 20.81
C ASP A 244 -10.35 13.84 19.35
N PHE A 245 -9.48 13.27 18.51
CA PHE A 245 -9.82 13.03 17.10
C PHE A 245 -10.79 11.85 16.98
N SER A 246 -11.88 12.08 16.22
CA SER A 246 -12.73 10.98 15.76
C SER A 246 -12.04 10.26 14.61
N ILE A 247 -11.85 8.94 14.74
CA ILE A 247 -11.11 8.14 13.75
C ILE A 247 -11.95 6.92 13.38
N GLU A 248 -12.29 6.82 12.10
CA GLU A 248 -12.98 5.66 11.55
C GLU A 248 -11.99 4.58 11.09
N GLN A 249 -12.50 3.37 10.91
CA GLN A 249 -11.66 2.28 10.42
C GLN A 249 -11.78 2.16 8.90
N LEU A 250 -10.63 2.14 8.22
CA LEU A 250 -10.50 1.81 6.80
C LEU A 250 -9.38 0.78 6.66
N ILE A 251 -9.73 -0.50 6.68
CA ILE A 251 -8.78 -1.59 6.44
C ILE A 251 -8.59 -1.74 4.93
N TYR A 252 -7.36 -1.95 4.50
CA TYR A 252 -7.05 -2.20 3.09
C TYR A 252 -7.60 -3.56 2.61
N GLY A 253 -7.97 -3.64 1.34
CA GLY A 253 -8.37 -4.88 0.70
C GLY A 253 -7.17 -5.67 0.15
N LEU A 254 -7.25 -6.99 0.26
CA LEU A 254 -6.39 -7.89 -0.48
C LEU A 254 -7.24 -8.77 -1.41
N PRO A 255 -6.76 -9.04 -2.64
CA PRO A 255 -7.46 -9.97 -3.54
C PRO A 255 -7.56 -11.36 -2.92
N ASP A 256 -8.69 -12.02 -3.12
CA ASP A 256 -8.84 -13.44 -2.76
C ASP A 256 -8.17 -14.34 -3.80
N TYR A 257 -6.99 -14.79 -3.47
CA TYR A 257 -6.24 -15.73 -4.30
C TYR A 257 -6.25 -17.18 -3.76
N ALA A 258 -7.15 -17.52 -2.83
CA ALA A 258 -7.26 -18.87 -2.28
C ALA A 258 -7.60 -19.94 -3.32
N GLN A 259 -8.21 -19.53 -4.45
CA GLN A 259 -8.57 -20.41 -5.57
C GLN A 259 -7.52 -20.41 -6.70
N GLU A 260 -6.49 -19.57 -6.58
CA GLU A 260 -5.41 -19.55 -7.56
C GLU A 260 -4.49 -20.78 -7.38
N SER A 261 -3.89 -21.24 -8.47
CA SER A 261 -2.89 -22.31 -8.42
C SER A 261 -1.49 -21.71 -8.39
N PHE A 262 -0.70 -22.13 -7.41
CA PHE A 262 0.71 -21.71 -7.28
C PHE A 262 1.62 -22.93 -7.40
N PRO A 263 2.85 -22.76 -7.94
CA PRO A 263 3.89 -23.77 -7.78
C PRO A 263 4.07 -24.10 -6.29
N PRO A 264 4.04 -25.37 -5.88
CA PRO A 264 4.17 -25.73 -4.48
C PRO A 264 5.55 -25.29 -3.95
N TYR A 265 5.54 -24.54 -2.85
CA TYR A 265 6.77 -24.26 -2.12
C TYR A 265 7.19 -25.51 -1.35
N ASP A 266 8.47 -25.87 -1.42
CA ASP A 266 8.98 -27.06 -0.73
C ASP A 266 9.05 -26.84 0.79
N ILE A 267 8.15 -27.51 1.51
CA ILE A 267 8.10 -27.58 2.98
C ILE A 267 8.50 -28.96 3.52
N SER A 268 9.16 -29.81 2.71
CA SER A 268 9.57 -31.17 3.11
C SER A 268 10.43 -31.19 4.38
N TYR A 269 11.18 -30.14 4.64
CA TYR A 269 11.96 -29.96 5.87
C TYR A 269 11.09 -29.95 7.15
N ALA A 270 9.82 -29.62 7.06
CA ALA A 270 8.90 -29.69 8.19
C ALA A 270 8.60 -31.15 8.60
N GLY A 271 8.82 -32.13 7.70
CA GLY A 271 8.65 -33.54 7.99
C GLY A 271 7.21 -33.91 8.37
N GLY A 272 6.21 -33.25 7.80
CA GLY A 272 4.79 -33.43 8.13
C GLY A 272 4.35 -32.84 9.47
N ARG A 273 5.22 -32.14 10.18
CA ARG A 273 4.89 -31.45 11.44
C ARG A 273 4.12 -30.14 11.17
N PRO A 274 3.30 -29.67 12.13
CA PRO A 274 2.73 -28.34 12.09
C PRO A 274 3.78 -27.27 11.85
N LEU A 275 3.57 -26.41 10.82
CA LEU A 275 4.52 -25.39 10.41
C LEU A 275 4.02 -24.00 10.86
N PHE A 276 4.81 -23.37 11.73
CA PHE A 276 4.59 -22.00 12.22
C PHE A 276 5.49 -21.03 11.46
N VAL A 277 4.91 -19.99 10.87
CA VAL A 277 5.61 -19.10 9.94
C VAL A 277 5.55 -17.66 10.38
N THR A 278 6.69 -16.95 10.33
CA THR A 278 6.75 -15.50 10.42
C THR A 278 7.40 -14.92 9.17
N VAL A 279 6.83 -13.84 8.62
CA VAL A 279 7.30 -13.21 7.39
C VAL A 279 7.45 -11.70 7.60
N GLY A 280 8.61 -11.16 7.24
CA GLY A 280 8.88 -9.71 7.30
C GLY A 280 10.36 -9.41 7.46
N SER A 281 10.75 -8.15 7.19
CA SER A 281 12.10 -7.67 7.47
C SER A 281 12.45 -7.85 8.94
N PHE A 282 13.71 -8.18 9.23
CA PHE A 282 14.17 -8.32 10.61
C PHE A 282 14.49 -6.92 11.16
N GLU A 283 13.53 -6.39 11.88
CA GLU A 283 13.55 -5.07 12.51
C GLU A 283 13.12 -5.18 13.99
N PRO A 284 13.65 -4.36 14.90
CA PRO A 284 13.30 -4.44 16.34
C PRO A 284 11.79 -4.39 16.59
N ARG A 285 11.06 -3.58 15.83
CA ARG A 285 9.59 -3.49 15.93
C ARG A 285 8.85 -4.76 15.53
N LYS A 286 9.46 -5.66 14.72
CA LYS A 286 8.85 -6.91 14.25
C LYS A 286 9.01 -8.09 15.22
N GLY A 287 9.79 -7.95 16.28
CA GLY A 287 9.83 -8.87 17.42
C GLY A 287 10.31 -10.30 17.11
N GLN A 288 11.16 -10.51 16.10
CA GLN A 288 11.69 -11.86 15.81
C GLN A 288 12.44 -12.46 16.99
N ASP A 289 13.06 -11.64 17.82
CA ASP A 289 13.73 -12.05 19.06
C ASP A 289 12.74 -12.58 20.11
N ILE A 290 11.53 -12.03 20.22
CA ILE A 290 10.46 -12.53 21.08
C ILE A 290 10.09 -13.94 20.63
N PHE A 291 9.90 -14.15 19.32
CA PHE A 291 9.55 -15.46 18.79
C PHE A 291 10.71 -16.45 18.97
N CYS A 292 11.97 -16.05 18.77
CA CYS A 292 13.13 -16.89 19.06
C CYS A 292 13.15 -17.32 20.54
N ASN A 293 12.93 -16.40 21.46
CA ASN A 293 12.95 -16.69 22.90
C ASN A 293 11.77 -17.60 23.28
N ALA A 294 10.58 -17.39 22.73
CA ALA A 294 9.43 -18.27 22.95
C ALA A 294 9.72 -19.71 22.50
N ILE A 295 10.37 -19.91 21.35
CA ILE A 295 10.75 -21.23 20.86
C ILE A 295 11.78 -21.91 21.81
N ARG A 296 12.72 -21.14 22.37
CA ARG A 296 13.68 -21.67 23.36
C ARG A 296 13.01 -22.12 24.65
N LEU A 297 11.95 -21.45 25.08
CA LEU A 297 11.19 -21.79 26.28
C LEU A 297 10.33 -23.04 26.15
N LEU A 298 10.02 -23.49 24.92
CA LEU A 298 9.29 -24.72 24.70
C LEU A 298 10.09 -25.94 25.21
N LYS A 299 9.42 -26.85 25.90
CA LYS A 299 10.00 -28.14 26.28
C LYS A 299 10.47 -28.89 25.03
N PRO A 300 11.60 -29.62 25.10
CA PRO A 300 12.16 -30.32 23.95
C PRO A 300 11.15 -31.22 23.23
N GLU A 301 10.35 -31.97 24.00
CA GLU A 301 9.33 -32.90 23.49
C GLU A 301 8.15 -32.18 22.80
N VAL A 302 7.88 -30.92 23.12
CA VAL A 302 6.88 -30.09 22.45
C VAL A 302 7.48 -29.48 21.19
N ARG A 303 8.67 -28.84 21.31
CA ARG A 303 9.36 -28.20 20.18
C ARG A 303 9.61 -29.15 19.03
N GLN A 304 9.98 -30.40 19.30
CA GLN A 304 10.22 -31.43 18.28
C GLN A 304 8.96 -31.81 17.47
N LYS A 305 7.76 -31.52 17.98
CA LYS A 305 6.50 -31.78 17.28
C LYS A 305 6.12 -30.71 16.25
N ALA A 306 6.88 -29.63 16.14
CA ALA A 306 6.59 -28.52 15.24
C ALA A 306 7.82 -28.16 14.39
N ALA A 307 7.57 -27.38 13.34
CA ALA A 307 8.57 -26.69 12.55
C ALA A 307 8.31 -25.19 12.59
N PHE A 308 9.37 -24.38 12.63
CA PHE A 308 9.31 -22.93 12.71
C PHE A 308 10.10 -22.33 11.57
N LEU A 309 9.46 -21.48 10.75
CA LEU A 309 10.10 -20.84 9.61
C LEU A 309 10.12 -19.32 9.77
N PHE A 310 11.32 -18.76 9.69
CA PHE A 310 11.55 -17.32 9.60
C PHE A 310 11.84 -16.94 8.14
N VAL A 311 11.08 -15.97 7.60
CA VAL A 311 11.27 -15.46 6.24
C VAL A 311 11.48 -13.95 6.28
N GLY A 312 12.60 -13.46 5.76
CA GLY A 312 12.83 -12.02 5.65
C GLY A 312 14.27 -11.60 5.49
N LYS A 313 14.46 -10.38 4.98
CA LYS A 313 15.78 -9.74 4.94
C LYS A 313 16.17 -9.23 6.31
N ALA A 314 17.44 -9.35 6.64
CA ALA A 314 18.02 -8.74 7.83
C ALA A 314 18.25 -7.23 7.61
N ALA A 315 17.39 -6.40 8.17
CA ALA A 315 17.65 -4.97 8.35
C ALA A 315 18.46 -4.74 9.64
N ASP A 316 18.20 -5.55 10.68
CA ASP A 316 18.97 -5.55 11.93
C ASP A 316 19.85 -6.80 12.03
N LYS A 317 21.16 -6.58 12.24
CA LYS A 317 22.15 -7.66 12.31
C LYS A 317 22.03 -8.48 13.61
N SER A 318 21.62 -7.86 14.72
CA SER A 318 21.47 -8.55 16.00
C SER A 318 20.33 -9.55 15.98
N LEU A 319 19.20 -9.16 15.36
CA LEU A 319 18.05 -10.05 15.15
C LEU A 319 18.40 -11.20 14.21
N LYS A 320 19.17 -10.92 13.16
CA LYS A 320 19.63 -11.99 12.27
C LYS A 320 20.52 -12.99 13.02
N ASN A 321 21.46 -12.53 13.83
CA ASN A 321 22.31 -13.39 14.64
C ASN A 321 21.49 -14.22 15.64
N ALA A 322 20.43 -13.65 16.22
CA ALA A 322 19.55 -14.39 17.12
C ALA A 322 18.80 -15.52 16.41
N VAL A 323 18.35 -15.29 15.20
CA VAL A 323 17.69 -16.32 14.36
C VAL A 323 18.71 -17.38 13.92
N ASP A 324 19.92 -16.97 13.49
CA ASP A 324 20.97 -17.92 13.09
C ASP A 324 21.38 -18.85 14.25
N ALA A 325 21.60 -18.26 15.44
CA ALA A 325 21.90 -19.06 16.63
C ALA A 325 20.76 -20.03 16.97
N LEU A 326 19.48 -19.61 16.77
CA LEU A 326 18.35 -20.50 17.00
C LEU A 326 18.29 -21.66 15.98
N VAL A 327 18.65 -21.40 14.71
CA VAL A 327 18.75 -22.42 13.66
C VAL A 327 19.89 -23.40 13.98
N GLU A 328 21.03 -22.89 14.46
CA GLU A 328 22.16 -23.73 14.89
C GLU A 328 21.82 -24.59 16.11
N ASP A 329 21.11 -24.04 17.10
CA ASP A 329 20.67 -24.76 18.30
C ASP A 329 19.63 -25.85 17.98
N TYR A 330 18.79 -25.63 16.96
CA TYR A 330 17.64 -26.50 16.63
C TYR A 330 17.47 -26.76 15.12
N PRO A 331 18.49 -27.34 14.43
CA PRO A 331 18.53 -27.44 12.98
C PRO A 331 17.43 -28.30 12.37
N ASP A 332 16.83 -29.21 13.15
CA ASP A 332 15.76 -30.09 12.69
C ASP A 332 14.35 -29.47 12.83
N THR A 333 14.21 -28.34 13.53
CA THR A 333 12.91 -27.74 13.84
C THR A 333 12.81 -26.26 13.46
N VAL A 334 13.92 -25.53 13.35
CA VAL A 334 13.93 -24.10 13.03
C VAL A 334 14.63 -23.87 11.69
N PHE A 335 14.00 -23.08 10.85
CA PHE A 335 14.45 -22.81 9.48
C PHE A 335 14.42 -21.33 9.19
N TYR A 336 15.31 -20.88 8.30
CA TYR A 336 15.38 -19.50 7.83
C TYR A 336 15.45 -19.43 6.30
N ARG A 337 14.73 -18.46 5.73
CA ARG A 337 14.82 -18.06 4.32
C ARG A 337 14.97 -16.55 4.22
N LYS A 338 16.00 -16.09 3.52
CA LYS A 338 16.29 -14.67 3.37
C LYS A 338 15.21 -13.92 2.59
N ARG A 339 14.61 -14.57 1.60
CA ARG A 339 13.58 -14.02 0.73
C ARG A 339 12.83 -15.16 0.06
N LEU A 340 11.54 -14.95 -0.13
CA LEU A 340 10.69 -15.73 -1.01
C LEU A 340 10.02 -14.78 -1.99
N GLU A 341 9.78 -15.24 -3.21
CA GLU A 341 9.02 -14.49 -4.20
C GLU A 341 7.50 -14.58 -3.90
N ARG A 342 6.71 -13.68 -4.48
CA ARG A 342 5.26 -13.60 -4.18
C ARG A 342 4.51 -14.95 -4.36
N PRO A 343 4.72 -15.71 -5.46
CA PRO A 343 4.08 -17.03 -5.60
C PRO A 343 4.50 -18.02 -4.52
N GLU A 344 5.77 -17.98 -4.07
CA GLU A 344 6.28 -18.83 -2.99
C GLU A 344 5.66 -18.47 -1.65
N ILE A 345 5.47 -17.17 -1.35
CA ILE A 345 4.78 -16.69 -0.15
C ILE A 345 3.33 -17.19 -0.14
N LYS A 346 2.60 -17.02 -1.25
CA LYS A 346 1.21 -17.50 -1.36
C LYS A 346 1.13 -19.00 -1.13
N SER A 347 2.01 -19.77 -1.77
CA SER A 347 2.08 -21.24 -1.58
C SER A 347 2.47 -21.63 -0.16
N LEU A 348 3.38 -20.90 0.48
CA LEU A 348 3.74 -21.11 1.89
C LEU A 348 2.55 -20.85 2.81
N MET A 349 1.79 -19.77 2.59
CA MET A 349 0.60 -19.46 3.37
C MET A 349 -0.49 -20.53 3.22
N ASP A 350 -0.67 -21.10 2.04
CA ASP A 350 -1.60 -22.22 1.86
C ASP A 350 -1.15 -23.49 2.61
N GLN A 351 0.15 -23.72 2.74
CA GLN A 351 0.70 -24.95 3.33
C GLN A 351 1.03 -24.83 4.83
N CYS A 352 1.19 -23.62 5.38
CA CYS A 352 1.51 -23.45 6.80
C CYS A 352 0.31 -23.86 7.69
N THR A 353 0.60 -24.14 8.96
CA THR A 353 -0.43 -24.43 9.96
C THR A 353 -0.92 -23.18 10.65
N CYS A 354 0.00 -22.27 10.97
CA CYS A 354 -0.30 -21.07 11.73
C CYS A 354 0.70 -19.96 11.38
N VAL A 355 0.23 -18.73 11.36
CA VAL A 355 1.06 -17.53 11.16
C VAL A 355 1.38 -16.91 12.53
N VAL A 356 2.64 -16.54 12.78
CA VAL A 356 3.07 -15.95 14.04
C VAL A 356 3.58 -14.53 13.80
N CYS A 357 2.93 -13.54 14.41
CA CYS A 357 3.30 -12.13 14.36
C CYS A 357 3.66 -11.59 15.74
N ALA A 358 4.95 -11.61 16.05
CA ALA A 358 5.49 -11.19 17.34
C ALA A 358 5.81 -9.68 17.39
N SER A 359 5.20 -8.88 16.53
CA SER A 359 5.55 -7.46 16.38
C SER A 359 5.25 -6.65 17.65
N ARG A 360 6.19 -5.79 18.04
CA ARG A 360 6.03 -4.79 19.12
C ARG A 360 5.24 -3.56 18.67
N ASP A 361 5.20 -3.33 17.37
CA ASP A 361 4.55 -2.14 16.81
C ASP A 361 4.25 -2.37 15.31
N ASP A 362 3.02 -2.81 15.01
CA ASP A 362 2.60 -3.09 13.62
C ASP A 362 1.12 -2.67 13.41
N PRO A 363 0.87 -1.63 12.63
CA PRO A 363 -0.49 -1.13 12.41
C PRO A 363 -1.44 -2.17 11.81
N MET A 364 -0.95 -2.98 10.87
CA MET A 364 -1.73 -4.05 10.23
C MET A 364 -0.79 -4.96 9.42
N PRO A 365 -0.34 -6.09 9.99
CA PRO A 365 0.63 -6.98 9.33
C PRO A 365 0.00 -7.74 8.16
N THR A 366 0.39 -7.40 6.93
CA THR A 366 -0.19 -7.98 5.70
C THR A 366 -0.04 -9.50 5.61
N PHE A 367 1.07 -10.06 6.07
CA PHE A 367 1.30 -11.51 6.01
C PHE A 367 0.33 -12.32 6.90
N VAL A 368 -0.20 -11.70 7.97
CA VAL A 368 -1.27 -12.29 8.78
C VAL A 368 -2.55 -12.39 7.96
N THR A 369 -2.92 -11.30 7.27
CA THR A 369 -4.06 -11.30 6.35
C THR A 369 -3.89 -12.31 5.22
N GLU A 370 -2.69 -12.47 4.70
CA GLU A 370 -2.37 -13.48 3.69
C GLU A 370 -2.62 -14.91 4.21
N GLY A 371 -2.33 -15.18 5.47
CA GLY A 371 -2.70 -16.45 6.13
C GLY A 371 -4.22 -16.62 6.22
N LEU A 372 -4.95 -15.57 6.59
CA LEU A 372 -6.41 -15.61 6.69
C LEU A 372 -7.10 -15.90 5.34
N ILE A 373 -6.52 -15.47 4.21
CA ILE A 373 -7.01 -15.82 2.86
C ILE A 373 -7.10 -17.35 2.68
N PHE A 374 -6.15 -18.09 3.21
CA PHE A 374 -6.14 -19.56 3.16
C PHE A 374 -6.81 -20.22 4.38
N GLY A 375 -7.40 -19.41 5.26
CA GLY A 375 -8.05 -19.92 6.48
C GLY A 375 -7.04 -20.40 7.53
N LYS A 376 -5.87 -19.80 7.59
CA LYS A 376 -4.86 -20.11 8.61
C LYS A 376 -5.03 -19.22 9.82
N PRO A 377 -5.14 -19.78 11.04
CA PRO A 377 -5.15 -18.99 12.26
C PRO A 377 -3.81 -18.28 12.47
N SER A 378 -3.87 -17.22 13.25
CA SER A 378 -2.67 -16.47 13.61
C SER A 378 -2.49 -16.38 15.12
N ILE A 379 -1.22 -16.33 15.56
CA ILE A 379 -0.83 -15.95 16.90
C ILE A 379 -0.18 -14.57 16.77
N VAL A 380 -0.81 -13.54 17.34
CA VAL A 380 -0.33 -12.16 17.20
C VAL A 380 -0.09 -11.50 18.55
N SER A 381 0.82 -10.53 18.57
CA SER A 381 0.98 -9.62 19.71
C SER A 381 -0.22 -8.66 19.80
N GLU A 382 -0.61 -8.25 21.00
CA GLU A 382 -1.59 -7.19 21.23
C GLU A 382 -1.20 -5.83 20.59
N HIS A 383 0.08 -5.64 20.26
CA HIS A 383 0.64 -4.47 19.61
C HIS A 383 0.52 -4.51 18.07
N THR A 384 -0.44 -5.26 17.56
CA THR A 384 -0.77 -5.31 16.14
C THR A 384 -2.22 -4.88 15.89
N GLY A 385 -2.48 -4.22 14.74
CA GLY A 385 -3.85 -3.83 14.38
C GLY A 385 -4.78 -5.03 14.19
N THR A 386 -4.27 -6.19 13.83
CA THR A 386 -5.04 -7.43 13.70
C THR A 386 -5.55 -7.94 15.05
N ALA A 387 -4.83 -7.71 16.14
CA ALA A 387 -5.20 -8.20 17.47
C ALA A 387 -6.62 -7.78 17.89
N GLY A 388 -7.01 -6.53 17.56
CA GLY A 388 -8.35 -6.01 17.87
C GLY A 388 -9.51 -6.66 17.09
N LEU A 389 -9.20 -7.50 16.08
CA LEU A 389 -10.18 -8.19 15.24
C LEU A 389 -10.27 -9.69 15.55
N ILE A 390 -9.27 -10.25 16.23
CA ILE A 390 -9.22 -11.68 16.57
C ILE A 390 -10.23 -12.01 17.67
N THR A 391 -10.96 -13.08 17.45
CA THR A 391 -11.77 -13.75 18.47
C THR A 391 -10.97 -14.92 19.02
N GLU A 392 -10.50 -14.79 20.25
CA GLU A 392 -9.59 -15.74 20.92
C GLU A 392 -10.10 -17.18 20.84
N GLY A 393 -9.29 -18.09 20.31
CA GLY A 393 -9.60 -19.51 20.16
C GLY A 393 -10.60 -19.85 19.06
N VAL A 394 -11.05 -18.85 18.26
CA VAL A 394 -12.02 -19.04 17.15
C VAL A 394 -11.33 -18.83 15.78
N ASP A 395 -10.60 -17.73 15.62
CA ASP A 395 -9.90 -17.40 14.39
C ASP A 395 -8.41 -17.03 14.59
N GLY A 396 -7.94 -17.10 15.85
CA GLY A 396 -6.55 -16.87 16.20
C GLY A 396 -6.35 -16.74 17.71
N PHE A 397 -5.15 -16.27 18.08
CA PHE A 397 -4.74 -16.04 19.46
C PHE A 397 -4.01 -14.71 19.59
N VAL A 398 -4.20 -14.04 20.75
CA VAL A 398 -3.51 -12.80 21.09
C VAL A 398 -2.68 -13.01 22.35
N TYR A 399 -1.37 -12.74 22.30
CA TYR A 399 -0.53 -12.71 23.49
C TYR A 399 -0.17 -11.26 23.86
N LYS A 400 0.19 -11.03 25.13
CA LYS A 400 0.35 -9.69 25.72
C LYS A 400 1.78 -9.39 26.11
N ASP A 401 2.06 -8.12 26.33
CA ASP A 401 3.23 -7.55 27.00
C ASP A 401 4.58 -7.88 26.35
N ASP A 402 4.63 -8.18 25.04
CA ASP A 402 5.85 -8.62 24.35
C ASP A 402 6.58 -9.78 25.09
N ASP A 403 5.82 -10.56 25.85
CA ASP A 403 6.32 -11.57 26.75
C ASP A 403 6.54 -12.91 26.04
N PRO A 404 7.79 -13.36 25.90
CA PRO A 404 8.08 -14.65 25.25
C PRO A 404 7.53 -15.85 26.02
N ASP A 405 7.31 -15.77 27.35
CA ASP A 405 6.68 -16.84 28.14
C ASP A 405 5.20 -17.00 27.80
N GLN A 406 4.49 -15.89 27.56
CA GLN A 406 3.10 -15.95 27.10
C GLN A 406 3.01 -16.51 25.68
N LEU A 407 3.85 -16.03 24.76
CA LEU A 407 3.92 -16.57 23.41
C LEU A 407 4.24 -18.07 23.42
N ALA A 408 5.19 -18.52 24.29
CA ALA A 408 5.53 -19.92 24.43
C ALA A 408 4.35 -20.79 24.90
N LYS A 409 3.51 -20.29 25.82
CA LYS A 409 2.30 -20.99 26.27
C LYS A 409 1.28 -21.16 25.15
N VAL A 410 1.06 -20.10 24.35
CA VAL A 410 0.15 -20.15 23.22
C VAL A 410 0.69 -21.09 22.12
N LEU A 411 2.00 -21.05 21.86
CA LEU A 411 2.65 -21.97 20.94
C LEU A 411 2.55 -23.44 21.40
N GLU A 412 2.81 -23.70 22.71
CA GLU A 412 2.68 -25.04 23.29
C GLU A 412 1.25 -25.59 23.08
N TYR A 413 0.24 -24.77 23.38
CA TYR A 413 -1.15 -25.12 23.11
C TYR A 413 -1.41 -25.41 21.64
N ALA A 414 -1.01 -24.52 20.74
CA ALA A 414 -1.20 -24.66 19.30
C ALA A 414 -0.49 -25.90 18.71
N ILE A 415 0.72 -26.22 19.19
CA ILE A 415 1.49 -27.39 18.78
C ILE A 415 0.84 -28.69 19.22
N LEU A 416 0.25 -28.70 20.42
CA LEU A 416 -0.37 -29.90 20.99
C LEU A 416 -1.80 -30.14 20.49
N HIS A 417 -2.43 -29.12 19.87
CA HIS A 417 -3.83 -29.18 19.39
C HIS A 417 -3.97 -28.76 17.91
N PRO A 418 -3.23 -29.37 16.97
CA PRO A 418 -3.27 -28.99 15.55
C PRO A 418 -4.65 -29.19 14.92
N GLU A 419 -5.46 -30.10 15.42
CA GLU A 419 -6.85 -30.31 15.00
C GLU A 419 -7.76 -29.11 15.33
N GLN A 420 -7.51 -28.41 16.42
CA GLN A 420 -8.25 -27.18 16.77
C GLN A 420 -7.86 -26.04 15.85
N LEU A 421 -6.57 -25.91 15.50
CA LEU A 421 -6.12 -24.91 14.51
C LEU A 421 -6.77 -25.19 13.15
N ALA A 422 -6.84 -26.45 12.73
CA ALA A 422 -7.50 -26.82 11.48
C ALA A 422 -9.02 -26.50 11.49
N ALA A 423 -9.68 -26.65 12.65
CA ALA A 423 -11.09 -26.32 12.81
C ALA A 423 -11.38 -24.81 12.66
N MET A 424 -10.43 -23.94 12.96
CA MET A 424 -10.55 -22.47 12.82
C MET A 424 -10.64 -22.01 11.35
N LYS A 425 -10.36 -22.84 10.37
CA LYS A 425 -10.25 -22.47 8.95
C LYS A 425 -11.42 -21.64 8.44
N ALA A 426 -12.65 -22.04 8.75
CA ALA A 426 -13.85 -21.36 8.27
C ALA A 426 -13.99 -19.98 8.90
N ASP A 427 -13.66 -19.82 10.18
CA ASP A 427 -13.79 -18.55 10.88
C ASP A 427 -12.67 -17.57 10.51
N CYS A 428 -11.44 -18.07 10.28
CA CYS A 428 -10.36 -17.28 9.67
C CYS A 428 -10.76 -16.73 8.30
N ARG A 429 -11.40 -17.55 7.46
CA ARG A 429 -11.92 -17.11 6.15
C ARG A 429 -13.00 -16.03 6.31
N LYS A 430 -13.95 -16.20 7.23
CA LYS A 430 -14.98 -15.19 7.52
C LYS A 430 -14.37 -13.87 8.00
N MET A 431 -13.31 -13.93 8.82
CA MET A 431 -12.56 -12.75 9.24
C MET A 431 -11.95 -12.03 8.04
N TYR A 432 -11.30 -12.76 7.11
CA TYR A 432 -10.79 -12.18 5.88
C TYR A 432 -11.92 -11.55 5.05
N GLU A 433 -13.00 -12.28 4.77
CA GLU A 433 -14.12 -11.81 3.96
C GLU A 433 -14.78 -10.56 4.53
N LYS A 434 -14.92 -10.50 5.85
CA LYS A 434 -15.56 -9.39 6.56
C LYS A 434 -14.70 -8.12 6.60
N TYR A 435 -13.39 -8.24 6.79
CA TYR A 435 -12.54 -7.09 7.11
C TYR A 435 -11.48 -6.77 6.05
N TYR A 436 -11.03 -7.77 5.30
CA TYR A 436 -9.86 -7.66 4.43
C TYR A 436 -10.13 -7.94 2.96
N SER A 437 -11.34 -8.36 2.60
CA SER A 437 -11.71 -8.57 1.19
C SER A 437 -11.73 -7.26 0.42
N ASN A 438 -11.50 -7.33 -0.89
CA ASN A 438 -11.64 -6.15 -1.74
C ASN A 438 -13.04 -5.55 -1.67
N GLU A 439 -14.06 -6.39 -1.55
CA GLU A 439 -15.46 -5.96 -1.45
C GLU A 439 -15.70 -5.13 -0.19
N ALA A 440 -15.19 -5.57 0.97
CA ALA A 440 -15.30 -4.85 2.24
C ALA A 440 -14.55 -3.51 2.18
N TYR A 441 -13.36 -3.51 1.59
CA TYR A 441 -12.55 -2.31 1.38
C TYR A 441 -13.23 -1.31 0.46
N VAL A 442 -13.68 -1.76 -0.73
CA VAL A 442 -14.38 -0.91 -1.72
C VAL A 442 -15.62 -0.28 -1.12
N ALA A 443 -16.43 -1.08 -0.41
CA ALA A 443 -17.64 -0.57 0.26
C ALA A 443 -17.30 0.52 1.28
N THR A 444 -16.29 0.28 2.13
CA THR A 444 -15.89 1.23 3.18
C THR A 444 -15.28 2.50 2.59
N LEU A 445 -14.34 2.37 1.65
CA LEU A 445 -13.72 3.55 1.02
C LEU A 445 -14.76 4.38 0.26
N THR A 446 -15.66 3.75 -0.50
CA THR A 446 -16.73 4.46 -1.24
C THR A 446 -17.64 5.24 -0.28
N ARG A 447 -18.04 4.63 0.86
CA ARG A 447 -18.83 5.32 1.88
C ARG A 447 -18.09 6.54 2.42
N LEU A 448 -16.83 6.36 2.88
CA LEU A 448 -16.04 7.44 3.45
C LEU A 448 -15.79 8.60 2.47
N VAL A 449 -15.55 8.29 1.19
CA VAL A 449 -15.39 9.33 0.16
C VAL A 449 -16.69 10.10 -0.05
N ASN A 450 -17.83 9.42 -0.16
CA ASN A 450 -19.12 10.08 -0.31
C ASN A 450 -19.44 10.97 0.90
N GLU A 451 -19.28 10.46 2.12
CA GLU A 451 -19.52 11.22 3.36
C GLU A 451 -18.56 12.41 3.52
N SER A 452 -17.37 12.35 2.91
CA SER A 452 -16.40 13.46 2.93
C SER A 452 -16.72 14.53 1.86
N THR A 453 -17.40 14.14 0.78
CA THR A 453 -17.65 15.03 -0.37
C THR A 453 -19.07 15.59 -0.44
N ASP A 454 -20.00 15.09 0.38
CA ASP A 454 -21.37 15.61 0.57
C ASP A 454 -21.37 16.77 1.57
#